data_41cdd0df1475bc34a6adac058412d600
#
_entry.id   41cdd0df1475bc34a6adac058412d600
#
_cell.length_a   1.000
_cell.length_b   1.000
_cell.length_c   1.000
_cell.angle_alpha   90.00
_cell.angle_beta   90.00
_cell.angle_gamma   90.00
#
_symmetry.space_group_name_H-M   'P 1'
#
loop_
_entity.id
_entity.type
_entity.pdbx_description
1 polymer ?
#
loop_
_entity_poly.entity_id
_entity_poly.type
_entity_poly.pdbx_seq_one_letter_code
_entity_poly.pdbx_strand_id
1 'polypeptide(L)'
;MYFDDLALGMTVQTAPAVIEKEKMLAFAREYDAVPLHTDEEYAKTTPFGRLIAPGVMSFMAVWAKYLEVDFFGEELLAGKSTKIEWLKPVFAGDILTGRATVTKLVPRNGKNGLAEISFEVYNQRGELVLTNATEAIVKRRKQ
;
A
#
# COMPACT_ATOMS: atom_id res chain seq x y z
N MET A 1 16.12 0.44 8.89
CA MET A 1 16.33 -0.36 10.13
C MET A 1 16.61 -1.81 9.78
N TYR A 2 17.53 -2.42 10.51
CA TYR A 2 17.75 -3.85 10.43
C TYR A 2 16.61 -4.62 11.08
N PHE A 3 16.47 -5.88 10.73
CA PHE A 3 15.48 -6.76 11.36
C PHE A 3 15.58 -6.73 12.90
N ASP A 4 16.81 -6.69 13.43
CA ASP A 4 17.05 -6.71 14.87
C ASP A 4 16.56 -5.45 15.60
N ASP A 5 16.32 -4.36 14.87
CA ASP A 5 15.82 -3.10 15.43
C ASP A 5 14.30 -3.04 15.48
N LEU A 6 13.62 -3.98 14.84
CA LEU A 6 12.16 -3.99 14.73
C LEU A 6 11.53 -4.58 16.00
N ALA A 7 10.37 -4.06 16.35
CA ALA A 7 9.54 -4.58 17.43
C ALA A 7 8.08 -4.62 16.99
N LEU A 8 7.36 -5.63 17.45
CA LEU A 8 5.92 -5.72 17.23
C LEU A 8 5.22 -4.46 17.77
N GLY A 9 4.31 -3.93 16.98
CA GLY A 9 3.55 -2.72 17.33
C GLY A 9 4.20 -1.41 16.92
N MET A 10 5.45 -1.42 16.43
CA MET A 10 6.02 -0.21 15.81
C MET A 10 5.12 0.29 14.71
N THR A 11 4.82 1.58 14.69
CA THR A 11 3.85 2.18 13.78
C THR A 11 4.41 3.46 13.19
N VAL A 12 4.19 3.66 11.88
CA VAL A 12 4.46 4.92 11.20
C VAL A 12 3.24 5.32 10.39
N GLN A 13 3.04 6.63 10.25
CA GLN A 13 1.99 7.18 9.40
C GLN A 13 2.64 7.79 8.15
N THR A 14 2.05 7.53 6.98
CA THR A 14 2.56 8.06 5.73
C THR A 14 2.14 9.51 5.53
N ALA A 15 2.87 10.23 4.67
CA ALA A 15 2.38 11.47 4.10
C ALA A 15 1.15 11.18 3.22
N PRO A 16 0.28 12.19 2.99
CA PRO A 16 -0.88 12.01 2.11
C PRO A 16 -0.49 11.66 0.68
N ALA A 17 -1.23 10.75 0.06
CA ALA A 17 -1.09 10.38 -1.33
C ALA A 17 -2.36 10.78 -2.08
N VAL A 18 -2.24 11.68 -3.05
CA VAL A 18 -3.37 12.12 -3.88
C VAL A 18 -3.53 11.16 -5.04
N ILE A 19 -4.75 10.69 -5.26
CA ILE A 19 -5.08 9.85 -6.41
C ILE A 19 -5.40 10.77 -7.60
N GLU A 20 -4.41 11.01 -8.44
CA GLU A 20 -4.56 11.88 -9.61
C GLU A 20 -5.23 11.12 -10.76
N LYS A 21 -6.25 11.74 -11.37
CA LYS A 21 -7.04 11.12 -12.44
C LYS A 21 -6.18 10.65 -13.61
N GLU A 22 -5.23 11.46 -14.06
CA GLU A 22 -4.37 11.10 -15.20
C GLU A 22 -3.49 9.90 -14.92
N LYS A 23 -2.92 9.81 -13.71
CA LYS A 23 -2.13 8.66 -13.28
C LYS A 23 -3.00 7.41 -13.13
N MET A 24 -4.22 7.59 -12.63
CA MET A 24 -5.19 6.51 -12.50
C MET A 24 -5.53 5.90 -13.86
N LEU A 25 -5.83 6.75 -14.84
CA LEU A 25 -6.13 6.33 -16.22
C LEU A 25 -4.92 5.67 -16.88
N ALA A 26 -3.73 6.25 -16.73
CA ALA A 26 -2.50 5.69 -17.31
C ALA A 26 -2.19 4.30 -16.75
N PHE A 27 -2.30 4.13 -15.43
CA PHE A 27 -2.11 2.84 -14.79
C PHE A 27 -3.14 1.81 -15.28
N ALA A 28 -4.41 2.21 -15.33
CA ALA A 28 -5.49 1.32 -15.75
C ALA A 28 -5.31 0.87 -17.20
N ARG A 29 -4.99 1.80 -18.10
CA ARG A 29 -4.78 1.46 -19.52
C ARG A 29 -3.64 0.49 -19.74
N GLU A 30 -2.61 0.57 -18.94
CA GLU A 30 -1.44 -0.29 -19.08
C GLU A 30 -1.60 -1.64 -18.38
N TYR A 31 -2.20 -1.67 -17.19
CA TYR A 31 -2.19 -2.85 -16.32
C TYR A 31 -3.56 -3.41 -15.94
N ASP A 32 -4.63 -2.65 -16.10
CA ASP A 32 -5.96 -3.04 -15.60
C ASP A 32 -7.06 -2.35 -16.40
N ALA A 33 -7.08 -2.63 -17.70
CA ALA A 33 -7.91 -1.92 -18.67
C ALA A 33 -9.37 -2.42 -18.69
N VAL A 34 -10.00 -2.48 -17.53
CA VAL A 34 -11.44 -2.78 -17.44
C VAL A 34 -12.24 -1.49 -17.51
N PRO A 35 -13.46 -1.51 -18.12
CA PRO A 35 -14.26 -0.29 -18.31
C PRO A 35 -14.54 0.49 -17.03
N LEU A 36 -14.65 -0.19 -15.90
CA LEU A 36 -14.83 0.41 -14.58
C LEU A 36 -13.76 1.44 -14.24
N HIS A 37 -12.54 1.27 -14.77
CA HIS A 37 -11.40 2.16 -14.53
C HIS A 37 -11.08 3.09 -15.68
N THR A 38 -11.63 2.84 -16.89
CA THR A 38 -11.18 3.53 -18.10
C THR A 38 -12.30 4.24 -18.88
N ASP A 39 -13.56 3.87 -18.67
CA ASP A 39 -14.70 4.37 -19.44
C ASP A 39 -15.67 5.12 -18.53
N GLU A 40 -15.65 6.47 -18.59
CA GLU A 40 -16.51 7.31 -17.74
C GLU A 40 -17.99 7.08 -17.99
N GLU A 41 -18.40 6.86 -19.23
CA GLU A 41 -19.82 6.61 -19.53
C GLU A 41 -20.28 5.27 -18.98
N TYR A 42 -19.45 4.24 -19.11
CA TYR A 42 -19.73 2.95 -18.51
C TYR A 42 -19.79 3.06 -16.97
N ALA A 43 -18.85 3.78 -16.37
CA ALA A 43 -18.76 3.94 -14.92
C ALA A 43 -20.02 4.56 -14.31
N LYS A 44 -20.69 5.45 -15.05
CA LYS A 44 -21.98 6.04 -14.63
C LYS A 44 -23.08 4.99 -14.47
N THR A 45 -22.99 3.87 -15.16
CA THR A 45 -23.98 2.77 -15.07
C THR A 45 -23.72 1.83 -13.90
N THR A 46 -22.56 1.95 -13.23
CA THR A 46 -22.19 1.13 -12.10
C THR A 46 -22.75 1.71 -10.79
N PRO A 47 -22.81 0.90 -9.71
CA PRO A 47 -23.22 1.42 -8.40
C PRO A 47 -22.34 2.58 -7.89
N PHE A 48 -21.13 2.72 -8.40
CA PHE A 48 -20.19 3.78 -7.98
C PHE A 48 -20.49 5.14 -8.63
N GLY A 49 -21.15 5.15 -9.79
CA GLY A 49 -21.56 6.36 -10.51
C GLY A 49 -20.44 7.12 -11.20
N ARG A 50 -19.19 6.71 -11.06
CA ARG A 50 -18.00 7.31 -11.67
C ARG A 50 -16.84 6.33 -11.67
N LEU A 51 -15.75 6.69 -12.37
CA LEU A 51 -14.54 5.85 -12.39
C LEU A 51 -13.99 5.63 -10.99
N ILE A 52 -13.64 4.39 -10.70
CA ILE A 52 -12.87 4.05 -9.50
C ILE A 52 -11.43 3.74 -9.87
N ALA A 53 -10.52 4.02 -8.95
CA ALA A 53 -9.11 3.71 -9.13
C ALA A 53 -8.86 2.20 -9.10
N PRO A 54 -7.94 1.69 -9.93
CA PRO A 54 -7.47 0.31 -9.78
C PRO A 54 -6.98 0.09 -8.34
N GLY A 55 -7.46 -1.00 -7.72
CA GLY A 55 -7.20 -1.21 -6.30
C GLY A 55 -5.71 -1.35 -5.97
N VAL A 56 -4.94 -2.02 -6.83
CA VAL A 56 -3.49 -2.15 -6.65
C VAL A 56 -2.81 -0.80 -6.71
N MET A 57 -3.23 0.09 -7.62
CA MET A 57 -2.70 1.46 -7.69
C MET A 57 -2.95 2.23 -6.40
N SER A 58 -4.14 2.11 -5.81
CA SER A 58 -4.46 2.78 -4.55
C SER A 58 -3.49 2.39 -3.45
N PHE A 59 -3.18 1.10 -3.34
CA PHE A 59 -2.17 0.64 -2.38
C PHE A 59 -0.78 1.15 -2.74
N MET A 60 -0.38 1.06 -4.01
CA MET A 60 0.95 1.48 -4.43
C MET A 60 1.20 2.97 -4.23
N ALA A 61 0.17 3.80 -4.33
CA ALA A 61 0.28 5.24 -4.05
C ALA A 61 0.66 5.47 -2.57
N VAL A 62 0.08 4.71 -1.67
CA VAL A 62 0.40 4.77 -0.23
C VAL A 62 1.75 4.13 0.06
N TRP A 63 2.05 3.00 -0.58
CA TRP A 63 3.35 2.32 -0.45
C TRP A 63 4.50 3.26 -0.84
N ALA A 64 4.35 4.05 -1.91
CA ALA A 64 5.35 5.02 -2.33
C ALA A 64 5.61 6.06 -1.22
N LYS A 65 4.57 6.52 -0.53
CA LYS A 65 4.70 7.43 0.60
C LYS A 65 5.34 6.75 1.82
N TYR A 66 5.02 5.49 2.04
CA TYR A 66 5.66 4.69 3.09
C TYR A 66 7.17 4.58 2.86
N LEU A 67 7.60 4.35 1.62
CA LEU A 67 9.03 4.27 1.29
C LEU A 67 9.76 5.60 1.56
N GLU A 68 9.09 6.74 1.46
CA GLU A 68 9.66 8.04 1.79
C GLU A 68 10.02 8.19 3.27
N VAL A 69 9.38 7.42 4.15
CA VAL A 69 9.68 7.40 5.59
C VAL A 69 11.05 6.76 5.87
N ASP A 70 11.58 6.00 4.91
CA ASP A 70 12.86 5.30 4.99
C ASP A 70 12.93 4.33 6.19
N PHE A 71 11.83 3.61 6.41
CA PHE A 71 11.69 2.73 7.58
C PHE A 71 12.68 1.55 7.52
N PHE A 72 12.79 0.88 6.38
CA PHE A 72 13.74 -0.20 6.19
C PHE A 72 15.04 0.25 5.52
N GLY A 73 14.95 1.22 4.62
CA GLY A 73 16.11 1.67 3.87
C GLY A 73 16.72 0.56 3.01
N GLU A 74 18.03 0.52 3.00
CA GLU A 74 18.80 -0.47 2.25
C GLU A 74 18.72 -1.88 2.86
N GLU A 75 18.18 -2.01 4.06
CA GLU A 75 18.05 -3.30 4.73
C GLU A 75 16.89 -4.13 4.20
N LEU A 76 16.01 -3.55 3.39
CA LEU A 76 14.95 -4.29 2.69
C LEU A 76 15.56 -5.09 1.54
N LEU A 77 15.57 -6.41 1.68
CA LEU A 77 16.19 -7.30 0.68
C LEU A 77 15.22 -7.77 -0.39
N ALA A 78 13.99 -8.08 0.00
CA ALA A 78 12.99 -8.62 -0.92
C ALA A 78 11.59 -8.53 -0.33
N GLY A 79 10.59 -8.45 -1.20
CA GLY A 79 9.21 -8.74 -0.84
C GLY A 79 8.98 -10.24 -0.90
N LYS A 80 8.12 -10.76 -0.03
CA LYS A 80 7.74 -12.16 -0.04
C LYS A 80 6.28 -12.37 -0.40
N SER A 81 5.39 -11.59 0.20
CA SER A 81 3.96 -11.69 -0.06
C SER A 81 3.28 -10.35 0.22
N THR A 82 2.16 -10.15 -0.42
CA THR A 82 1.28 -9.01 -0.13
C THR A 82 -0.16 -9.46 -0.29
N LYS A 83 -1.00 -9.07 0.66
CA LYS A 83 -2.44 -9.33 0.61
C LYS A 83 -3.16 -8.00 0.77
N ILE A 84 -3.99 -7.66 -0.22
CA ILE A 84 -4.79 -6.45 -0.22
C ILE A 84 -6.26 -6.83 -0.12
N GLU A 85 -7.00 -6.18 0.79
CA GLU A 85 -8.45 -6.25 0.84
C GLU A 85 -9.01 -4.86 0.61
N TRP A 86 -9.85 -4.72 -0.41
CA TRP A 86 -10.50 -3.45 -0.73
C TRP A 86 -11.87 -3.40 -0.04
N LEU A 87 -12.09 -2.36 0.75
CA LEU A 87 -13.28 -2.21 1.57
C LEU A 87 -14.24 -1.15 1.02
N LYS A 88 -13.69 -0.12 0.35
CA LYS A 88 -14.46 0.97 -0.27
C LYS A 88 -13.80 1.41 -1.56
N PRO A 89 -14.58 1.93 -2.52
CA PRO A 89 -14.01 2.45 -3.77
C PRO A 89 -13.16 3.68 -3.49
N VAL A 90 -12.12 3.86 -4.31
CA VAL A 90 -11.27 5.05 -4.31
C VAL A 90 -11.48 5.78 -5.61
N PHE A 91 -11.68 7.09 -5.53
CA PHE A 91 -12.01 7.94 -6.68
C PHE A 91 -10.86 8.91 -6.99
N ALA A 92 -10.84 9.43 -8.20
CA ALA A 92 -9.93 10.51 -8.57
C ALA A 92 -10.10 11.69 -7.60
N GLY A 93 -8.99 12.24 -7.15
CA GLY A 93 -8.98 13.34 -6.18
C GLY A 93 -9.01 12.92 -4.73
N ASP A 94 -9.24 11.65 -4.43
CA ASP A 94 -9.16 11.16 -3.06
C ASP A 94 -7.73 11.30 -2.53
N ILE A 95 -7.63 11.57 -1.23
CA ILE A 95 -6.36 11.73 -0.52
C ILE A 95 -6.25 10.58 0.47
N LEU A 96 -5.29 9.71 0.25
CA LEU A 96 -5.10 8.50 1.05
C LEU A 96 -3.95 8.68 2.03
N THR A 97 -4.15 8.21 3.26
CA THR A 97 -3.12 8.18 4.29
C THR A 97 -3.02 6.77 4.85
N GLY A 98 -1.82 6.23 4.92
CA GLY A 98 -1.56 4.91 5.44
C GLY A 98 -1.00 4.92 6.85
N ARG A 99 -1.45 3.97 7.66
CA ARG A 99 -0.84 3.65 8.94
C ARG A 99 -0.22 2.26 8.82
N ALA A 100 1.10 2.19 8.97
CA ALA A 100 1.86 0.95 8.82
C ALA A 100 2.34 0.48 10.19
N THR A 101 2.08 -0.78 10.51
CA THR A 101 2.41 -1.36 11.82
C THR A 101 3.17 -2.66 11.60
N VAL A 102 4.24 -2.88 12.37
CA VAL A 102 4.95 -4.16 12.41
C VAL A 102 4.08 -5.17 13.15
N THR A 103 3.60 -6.20 12.44
CA THR A 103 2.63 -7.16 12.98
C THR A 103 3.17 -8.57 13.14
N LYS A 104 4.33 -8.87 12.53
CA LYS A 104 4.96 -10.19 12.67
C LYS A 104 6.46 -10.07 12.45
N LEU A 105 7.24 -10.77 13.26
CA LEU A 105 8.69 -10.85 13.13
C LEU A 105 9.12 -12.31 13.30
N VAL A 106 9.75 -12.87 12.27
CA VAL A 106 10.20 -14.25 12.28
C VAL A 106 11.68 -14.31 11.88
N PRO A 107 12.59 -14.60 12.80
CA PRO A 107 13.99 -14.83 12.44
C PRO A 107 14.08 -15.99 11.44
N ARG A 108 14.86 -15.83 10.39
CA ARG A 108 15.07 -16.89 9.39
C ARG A 108 16.45 -17.55 9.54
N ASN A 109 17.46 -16.73 9.71
CA ASN A 109 18.85 -17.15 9.83
C ASN A 109 19.69 -15.99 10.38
N GLY A 110 21.02 -16.15 10.43
CA GLY A 110 21.92 -15.09 10.90
C GLY A 110 22.03 -13.86 10.00
N LYS A 111 21.51 -13.91 8.77
CA LYS A 111 21.64 -12.85 7.78
C LYS A 111 20.36 -12.03 7.59
N ASN A 112 19.20 -12.63 7.78
CA ASN A 112 17.92 -11.95 7.57
C ASN A 112 16.78 -12.54 8.41
N GLY A 113 15.69 -11.81 8.43
CA GLY A 113 14.43 -12.23 9.04
C GLY A 113 13.26 -11.77 8.19
N LEU A 114 12.08 -12.31 8.50
CA LEU A 114 10.84 -11.93 7.88
C LEU A 114 10.08 -10.96 8.78
N ALA A 115 9.71 -9.80 8.23
CA ALA A 115 8.86 -8.82 8.89
C ALA A 115 7.55 -8.69 8.11
N GLU A 116 6.43 -8.68 8.83
CA GLU A 116 5.14 -8.31 8.24
C GLU A 116 4.81 -6.89 8.65
N ILE A 117 4.49 -6.07 7.65
CA ILE A 117 3.99 -4.73 7.84
C ILE A 117 2.54 -4.72 7.39
N SER A 118 1.64 -4.35 8.29
CA SER A 118 0.22 -4.24 8.02
C SER A 118 -0.18 -2.79 7.86
N PHE A 119 -0.94 -2.50 6.80
CA PHE A 119 -1.40 -1.16 6.47
C PHE A 119 -2.90 -1.05 6.68
N GLU A 120 -3.31 0.05 7.28
CA GLU A 120 -4.68 0.56 7.25
C GLU A 120 -4.65 1.84 6.43
N VAL A 121 -5.45 1.93 5.37
CA VAL A 121 -5.45 3.08 4.48
C VAL A 121 -6.79 3.79 4.55
N TYR A 122 -6.75 5.07 4.85
CA TYR A 122 -7.92 5.93 5.05
C TYR A 122 -7.97 7.00 3.97
N ASN A 123 -9.18 7.37 3.55
CA ASN A 123 -9.39 8.52 2.67
C ASN A 123 -9.48 9.82 3.49
N GLN A 124 -9.73 10.95 2.81
CA GLN A 124 -9.82 12.28 3.45
C GLN A 124 -11.02 12.43 4.39
N ARG A 125 -11.99 11.52 4.32
CA ARG A 125 -13.15 11.49 5.22
C ARG A 125 -12.93 10.60 6.43
N GLY A 126 -11.73 10.05 6.59
CA GLY A 126 -11.43 9.11 7.67
C GLY A 126 -12.03 7.72 7.50
N GLU A 127 -12.47 7.38 6.30
CA GLU A 127 -13.01 6.06 6.01
C GLU A 127 -11.88 5.08 5.67
N LEU A 128 -11.94 3.88 6.25
CA LEU A 128 -11.00 2.80 5.92
C LEU A 128 -11.35 2.25 4.54
N VAL A 129 -10.47 2.47 3.56
CA VAL A 129 -10.72 2.09 2.17
C VAL A 129 -10.07 0.77 1.79
N LEU A 130 -8.94 0.45 2.38
CA LEU A 130 -8.28 -0.86 2.17
C LEU A 130 -7.38 -1.22 3.34
N THR A 131 -7.10 -2.50 3.46
CA THR A 131 -6.07 -3.03 4.35
C THR A 131 -5.06 -3.82 3.52
N ASN A 132 -3.85 -3.91 4.03
CA ASN A 132 -2.79 -4.69 3.41
C ASN A 132 -1.92 -5.35 4.48
N ALA A 133 -1.42 -6.54 4.18
CA ALA A 133 -0.36 -7.17 4.95
C ALA A 133 0.73 -7.58 3.97
N THR A 134 1.91 -7.00 4.12
CA THR A 134 3.07 -7.27 3.27
C THR A 134 4.18 -7.91 4.08
N GLU A 135 4.63 -9.07 3.63
CA GLU A 135 5.80 -9.74 4.22
C GLU A 135 7.04 -9.36 3.42
N ALA A 136 8.08 -8.96 4.14
CA ALA A 136 9.34 -8.54 3.57
C ALA A 136 10.50 -9.27 4.26
N ILE A 137 11.56 -9.51 3.50
CA ILE A 137 12.81 -10.05 4.01
C ILE A 137 13.72 -8.88 4.32
N VAL A 138 14.14 -8.78 5.57
CA VAL A 138 14.91 -7.66 6.09
C VAL A 138 16.26 -8.15 6.61
N LYS A 139 17.30 -7.42 6.25
CA LYS A 139 18.69 -7.74 6.61
C LYS A 139 18.90 -7.66 8.11
N ARG A 140 19.69 -8.58 8.63
CA ARG A 140 20.12 -8.57 10.04
C ARG A 140 21.50 -7.93 10.17
N ARG A 141 21.77 -7.38 11.35
CA ARG A 141 23.11 -6.89 11.67
C ARG A 141 24.10 -8.04 11.64
N LYS A 142 25.30 -7.76 11.17
CA LYS A 142 26.42 -8.71 11.29
C LYS A 142 26.76 -8.89 12.76
N GLN A 143 26.89 -10.12 13.13
CA GLN A 143 27.37 -10.48 14.47
C GLN A 143 28.87 -10.65 14.45
#